data_3f2f0ea934fe6a45afe59199b8aeeeb3
#
_entry.id   3f2f0ea934fe6a45afe59199b8aeeeb3
#
_cell.length_a   1.000
_cell.length_b   1.000
_cell.length_c   1.000
_cell.angle_alpha   90.00
_cell.angle_beta   90.00
_cell.angle_gamma   90.00
#
_symmetry.space_group_name_H-M   'P 1'
#
loop_
_entity.id
_entity.type
_entity.pdbx_description
1 polymer ?
#
loop_
_entity_poly.entity_id
_entity_poly.type
_entity_poly.pdbx_seq_one_letter_code
_entity_poly.pdbx_strand_id
1 'polypeptide(L)'
;MTASDLPADPRSQATREALLRAGARLFARHGQAAVKLRELAAAAGTPISAIHYHFGGKDALYIAVLERLASEALTRFPLPGAPENQAVVSRLSTEQRLELLVRNMLSRFFSSEDSALLGRLLAQELANPSPALDRLVEVVTRPQFGQAAALVSEVLGPGHGPERIRQCTLSVLGQCFVYLFAQPALSRLFPGLYNPVDIDGLARHIARFSLAGLRAVPPPAAGDSS
;
A
#
# COMPACT_ATOMS: atom_id res chain seq x y z
N MET A 1 4.74 38.62 5.91
CA MET A 1 5.89 37.70 5.84
C MET A 1 5.96 37.01 7.19
N THR A 2 5.37 35.84 7.29
CA THR A 2 5.38 35.01 8.52
C THR A 2 6.62 34.11 8.49
N ALA A 3 7.21 33.85 9.65
CA ALA A 3 8.48 33.15 9.88
C ALA A 3 8.55 31.66 9.44
N SER A 4 7.69 31.23 8.48
CA SER A 4 7.55 29.83 8.04
C SER A 4 8.16 29.51 6.68
N ASP A 5 8.82 30.46 5.99
CA ASP A 5 9.29 30.30 4.60
C ASP A 5 10.82 30.21 4.44
N LEU A 6 11.56 29.90 5.53
CA LEU A 6 12.99 29.60 5.39
C LEU A 6 13.15 28.15 4.92
N PRO A 7 13.94 27.88 3.87
CA PRO A 7 14.23 26.50 3.45
C PRO A 7 14.87 25.76 4.65
N ALA A 8 14.30 24.59 4.96
CA ALA A 8 14.78 23.78 6.07
C ALA A 8 16.29 23.53 5.92
N ASP A 9 17.07 23.73 7.00
CA ASP A 9 18.51 23.53 7.00
C ASP A 9 18.87 22.15 6.39
N PRO A 10 19.73 22.09 5.36
CA PRO A 10 20.10 20.83 4.71
C PRO A 10 20.60 19.75 5.68
N ARG A 11 21.26 20.14 6.78
CA ARG A 11 21.72 19.22 7.83
C ARG A 11 20.54 18.65 8.62
N SER A 12 19.53 19.47 8.91
CA SER A 12 18.30 19.08 9.58
C SER A 12 17.52 18.07 8.72
N GLN A 13 17.41 18.33 7.41
CA GLN A 13 16.77 17.39 6.47
C GLN A 13 17.53 16.07 6.36
N ALA A 14 18.87 16.11 6.26
CA ALA A 14 19.69 14.89 6.19
C ALA A 14 19.52 14.02 7.45
N THR A 15 19.46 14.65 8.64
CA THR A 15 19.21 13.97 9.91
C THR A 15 17.83 13.31 9.92
N ARG A 16 16.79 14.03 9.51
CA ARG A 16 15.43 13.53 9.42
C ARG A 16 15.35 12.31 8.49
N GLU A 17 15.97 12.38 7.32
CA GLU A 17 16.03 11.28 6.35
C GLU A 17 16.81 10.07 6.89
N ALA A 18 17.90 10.27 7.59
CA ALA A 18 18.66 9.19 8.24
C ALA A 18 17.80 8.44 9.26
N LEU A 19 17.03 9.17 10.07
CA LEU A 19 16.10 8.58 11.05
C LEU A 19 14.96 7.80 10.38
N LEU A 20 14.38 8.30 9.30
CA LEU A 20 13.35 7.60 8.54
C LEU A 20 13.88 6.30 7.93
N ARG A 21 15.07 6.31 7.32
CA ARG A 21 15.70 5.09 6.77
C ARG A 21 16.06 4.07 7.85
N ALA A 22 16.62 4.52 8.98
CA ALA A 22 16.92 3.65 10.12
C ALA A 22 15.64 3.04 10.71
N GLY A 23 14.60 3.88 10.88
CA GLY A 23 13.28 3.45 11.36
C GLY A 23 12.65 2.41 10.45
N ALA A 24 12.64 2.62 9.13
CA ALA A 24 12.08 1.68 8.17
C ALA A 24 12.67 0.27 8.33
N ARG A 25 13.99 0.16 8.40
CA ARG A 25 14.69 -1.13 8.56
C ARG A 25 14.45 -1.77 9.93
N LEU A 26 14.58 -1.00 11.01
CA LEU A 26 14.46 -1.54 12.36
C LEU A 26 13.03 -1.94 12.70
N PHE A 27 12.05 -1.10 12.36
CA PHE A 27 10.64 -1.41 12.59
C PHE A 27 10.17 -2.61 11.74
N ALA A 28 10.56 -2.68 10.46
CA ALA A 28 10.21 -3.82 9.62
C ALA A 28 10.83 -5.15 10.10
N ARG A 29 11.99 -5.09 10.77
CA ARG A 29 12.69 -6.28 11.27
C ARG A 29 12.19 -6.74 12.64
N HIS A 30 11.93 -5.81 13.55
CA HIS A 30 11.71 -6.12 14.97
C HIS A 30 10.31 -5.75 15.47
N GLY A 31 9.52 -5.01 14.67
CA GLY A 31 8.25 -4.42 15.09
C GLY A 31 8.45 -3.11 15.90
N GLN A 32 7.43 -2.27 15.89
CA GLN A 32 7.46 -0.97 16.58
C GLN A 32 7.72 -1.10 18.09
N ALA A 33 7.07 -2.07 18.75
CA ALA A 33 7.14 -2.23 20.21
C ALA A 33 8.55 -2.57 20.69
N ALA A 34 9.27 -3.44 20.00
CA ALA A 34 10.58 -3.96 20.41
C ALA A 34 11.72 -2.95 20.21
N VAL A 35 11.61 -2.04 19.23
CA VAL A 35 12.66 -1.10 18.87
C VAL A 35 12.79 0.00 19.92
N LYS A 36 14.02 0.24 20.39
CA LYS A 36 14.36 1.29 21.38
C LYS A 36 14.86 2.56 20.70
N LEU A 37 14.59 3.73 21.31
CA LEU A 37 15.06 5.04 20.80
C LEU A 37 16.58 5.08 20.59
N ARG A 38 17.36 4.47 21.49
CA ARG A 38 18.82 4.42 21.37
C ARG A 38 19.31 3.64 20.15
N GLU A 39 18.58 2.59 19.77
CA GLU A 39 18.89 1.77 18.58
C GLU A 39 18.60 2.54 17.30
N LEU A 40 17.48 3.27 17.26
CA LEU A 40 17.14 4.18 16.15
C LEU A 40 18.19 5.28 15.98
N ALA A 41 18.55 5.94 17.08
CA ALA A 41 19.54 7.01 17.09
C ALA A 41 20.93 6.51 16.63
N ALA A 42 21.38 5.38 17.16
CA ALA A 42 22.64 4.76 16.78
C ALA A 42 22.67 4.35 15.31
N ALA A 43 21.60 3.72 14.81
CA ALA A 43 21.47 3.30 13.40
C ALA A 43 21.40 4.48 12.43
N ALA A 44 20.90 5.63 12.89
CA ALA A 44 20.83 6.87 12.09
C ALA A 44 22.10 7.74 12.23
N GLY A 45 23.02 7.40 13.14
CA GLY A 45 24.20 8.23 13.43
C GLY A 45 23.85 9.58 14.05
N THR A 46 22.79 9.64 14.89
CA THR A 46 22.26 10.88 15.47
C THR A 46 22.08 10.77 16.99
N PRO A 47 22.05 11.87 17.74
CA PRO A 47 21.68 11.83 19.15
C PRO A 47 20.17 11.49 19.31
N ILE A 48 19.79 10.90 20.45
CA ILE A 48 18.40 10.56 20.76
C ILE A 48 17.48 11.80 20.72
N SER A 49 18.00 12.97 21.14
CA SER A 49 17.28 14.24 21.10
C SER A 49 16.79 14.63 19.70
N ALA A 50 17.48 14.17 18.64
CA ALA A 50 17.07 14.41 17.26
C ALA A 50 15.71 13.74 16.95
N ILE A 51 15.42 12.56 17.52
CA ILE A 51 14.14 11.89 17.34
C ILE A 51 13.01 12.73 17.93
N HIS A 52 13.21 13.25 19.13
CA HIS A 52 12.21 14.12 19.76
C HIS A 52 12.05 15.45 19.02
N TYR A 53 13.14 16.03 18.56
CA TYR A 53 13.13 17.29 17.82
C TYR A 53 12.37 17.17 16.47
N HIS A 54 12.67 16.10 15.69
CA HIS A 54 12.09 15.95 14.35
C HIS A 54 10.73 15.30 14.33
N PHE A 55 10.41 14.45 15.31
CA PHE A 55 9.19 13.62 15.27
C PHE A 55 8.37 13.67 16.56
N GLY A 56 8.89 14.18 17.67
CA GLY A 56 8.21 14.16 18.96
C GLY A 56 8.35 12.84 19.73
N GLY A 57 8.79 11.76 19.08
CA GLY A 57 9.00 10.46 19.74
C GLY A 57 8.97 9.28 18.77
N LYS A 58 9.04 8.06 19.34
CA LYS A 58 9.10 6.81 18.58
C LYS A 58 7.84 6.56 17.75
N ASP A 59 6.66 6.79 18.32
CA ASP A 59 5.39 6.48 17.68
C ASP A 59 5.14 7.40 16.48
N ALA A 60 5.43 8.69 16.63
CA ALA A 60 5.34 9.64 15.52
C ALA A 60 6.41 9.37 14.43
N LEU A 61 7.61 8.93 14.81
CA LEU A 61 8.60 8.46 13.83
C LEU A 61 8.10 7.23 13.08
N TYR A 62 7.45 6.28 13.74
CA TYR A 62 6.87 5.10 13.11
C TYR A 62 5.78 5.47 12.09
N ILE A 63 4.87 6.36 12.46
CA ILE A 63 3.83 6.89 11.54
C ILE A 63 4.51 7.57 10.33
N ALA A 64 5.50 8.43 10.57
CA ALA A 64 6.21 9.13 9.50
C ALA A 64 6.96 8.18 8.56
N VAL A 65 7.50 7.07 9.07
CA VAL A 65 8.12 6.00 8.26
C VAL A 65 7.10 5.35 7.34
N LEU A 66 5.94 4.97 7.88
CA LEU A 66 4.86 4.34 7.10
C LEU A 66 4.32 5.30 6.03
N GLU A 67 4.03 6.55 6.39
CA GLU A 67 3.53 7.57 5.45
C GLU A 67 4.54 7.82 4.32
N ARG A 68 5.83 7.90 4.65
CA ARG A 68 6.88 8.08 3.64
C ARG A 68 6.94 6.92 2.67
N LEU A 69 7.07 5.68 3.16
CA LEU A 69 7.15 4.49 2.30
C LEU A 69 5.89 4.33 1.45
N ALA A 70 4.71 4.60 2.02
CA ALA A 70 3.45 4.56 1.29
C ALA A 70 3.37 5.63 0.19
N SER A 71 3.80 6.87 0.48
CA SER A 71 3.85 7.96 -0.49
C SER A 71 4.82 7.67 -1.63
N GLU A 72 6.03 7.18 -1.32
CA GLU A 72 7.03 6.78 -2.33
C GLU A 72 6.50 5.64 -3.21
N ALA A 73 5.84 4.64 -2.62
CA ALA A 73 5.23 3.53 -3.35
C ALA A 73 4.08 4.01 -4.26
N LEU A 74 3.24 4.94 -3.80
CA LEU A 74 2.16 5.53 -4.60
C LEU A 74 2.70 6.40 -5.73
N THR A 75 3.77 7.14 -5.51
CA THR A 75 4.42 7.95 -6.55
C THR A 75 5.02 7.06 -7.64
N ARG A 76 5.68 5.98 -7.24
CA ARG A 76 6.33 5.04 -8.17
C ARG A 76 5.33 4.15 -8.91
N PHE A 77 4.25 3.74 -8.24
CA PHE A 77 3.19 2.88 -8.77
C PHE A 77 1.83 3.53 -8.47
N PRO A 78 1.49 4.61 -9.21
CA PRO A 78 0.31 5.39 -8.93
C PRO A 78 -0.97 4.58 -9.19
N LEU A 79 -2.06 5.04 -8.58
CA LEU A 79 -3.38 4.48 -8.83
C LEU A 79 -3.77 4.73 -10.29
N PRO A 80 -4.47 3.80 -10.97
CA PRO A 80 -4.88 4.00 -12.36
C PRO A 80 -5.67 5.29 -12.60
N GLY A 81 -6.53 5.68 -11.67
CA GLY A 81 -7.33 6.91 -11.75
C GLY A 81 -6.61 8.17 -11.26
N ALA A 82 -5.31 8.11 -10.95
CA ALA A 82 -4.54 9.30 -10.60
C ALA A 82 -4.45 10.26 -11.80
N PRO A 83 -4.52 11.59 -11.57
CA PRO A 83 -4.54 12.59 -12.65
C PRO A 83 -3.39 12.43 -13.64
N GLU A 84 -2.20 12.11 -13.17
CA GLU A 84 -0.99 11.89 -13.97
C GLU A 84 -1.09 10.71 -14.93
N ASN A 85 -1.97 9.75 -14.66
CA ASN A 85 -2.18 8.56 -15.49
C ASN A 85 -3.36 8.69 -16.45
N GLN A 86 -4.19 9.72 -16.33
CA GLN A 86 -5.47 9.80 -17.02
C GLN A 86 -5.34 9.71 -18.55
N ALA A 87 -4.33 10.33 -19.14
CA ALA A 87 -4.07 10.28 -20.58
C ALA A 87 -3.72 8.87 -21.10
N VAL A 88 -3.06 8.05 -20.28
CA VAL A 88 -2.72 6.67 -20.63
C VAL A 88 -3.89 5.76 -20.35
N VAL A 89 -4.50 5.87 -19.18
CA VAL A 89 -5.57 4.99 -18.70
C VAL A 89 -6.84 5.11 -19.53
N SER A 90 -7.16 6.30 -20.08
CA SER A 90 -8.29 6.51 -20.95
C SER A 90 -8.26 5.72 -22.28
N ARG A 91 -7.07 5.25 -22.69
CA ARG A 91 -6.85 4.43 -23.89
C ARG A 91 -6.89 2.92 -23.60
N LEU A 92 -6.88 2.54 -22.34
CA LEU A 92 -6.86 1.15 -21.92
C LEU A 92 -8.26 0.56 -21.86
N SER A 93 -8.40 -0.71 -22.27
CA SER A 93 -9.59 -1.49 -22.01
C SER A 93 -9.83 -1.69 -20.52
N THR A 94 -11.03 -2.03 -20.11
CA THR A 94 -11.38 -2.34 -18.72
C THR A 94 -10.50 -3.45 -18.15
N GLU A 95 -10.20 -4.49 -18.95
CA GLU A 95 -9.27 -5.57 -18.58
C GLU A 95 -7.85 -5.04 -18.29
N GLN A 96 -7.35 -4.21 -19.20
CA GLN A 96 -6.01 -3.60 -19.04
C GLN A 96 -5.93 -2.68 -17.83
N ARG A 97 -7.02 -1.94 -17.52
CA ARG A 97 -7.10 -1.11 -16.31
C ARG A 97 -7.12 -1.94 -15.04
N LEU A 98 -7.83 -3.07 -15.05
CA LEU A 98 -7.84 -4.00 -13.92
C LEU A 98 -6.47 -4.64 -13.72
N GLU A 99 -5.80 -5.06 -14.80
CA GLU A 99 -4.44 -5.58 -14.75
C GLU A 99 -3.45 -4.54 -14.21
N LEU A 100 -3.56 -3.29 -14.65
CA LEU A 100 -2.73 -2.19 -14.16
C LEU A 100 -2.95 -1.93 -12.67
N LEU A 101 -4.20 -1.94 -12.20
CA LEU A 101 -4.54 -1.80 -10.78
C LEU A 101 -3.85 -2.88 -9.94
N VAL A 102 -3.98 -4.13 -10.35
CA VAL A 102 -3.39 -5.29 -9.66
C VAL A 102 -1.87 -5.24 -9.72
N ARG A 103 -1.28 -4.97 -10.90
CA ARG A 103 0.17 -4.85 -11.08
C ARG A 103 0.76 -3.78 -10.17
N ASN A 104 0.19 -2.58 -10.16
CA ASN A 104 0.68 -1.49 -9.32
C ASN A 104 0.54 -1.82 -7.83
N MET A 105 -0.54 -2.51 -7.44
CA MET A 105 -0.71 -2.97 -6.07
C MET A 105 0.37 -3.98 -5.64
N LEU A 106 0.62 -5.01 -6.45
CA LEU A 106 1.68 -6.00 -6.20
C LEU A 106 3.07 -5.35 -6.20
N SER A 107 3.31 -4.42 -7.15
CA SER A 107 4.59 -3.72 -7.26
C SER A 107 4.93 -2.89 -6.03
N ARG A 108 3.93 -2.30 -5.35
CA ARG A 108 4.14 -1.57 -4.09
C ARG A 108 4.67 -2.44 -2.96
N PHE A 109 4.52 -3.76 -3.04
CA PHE A 109 4.95 -4.70 -2.00
C PHE A 109 6.17 -5.54 -2.39
N PHE A 110 6.43 -5.73 -3.69
CA PHE A 110 7.40 -6.73 -4.15
C PHE A 110 8.47 -6.23 -5.11
N SER A 111 8.40 -5.00 -5.62
CA SER A 111 9.28 -4.54 -6.71
C SER A 111 10.67 -4.11 -6.27
N SER A 112 10.89 -3.81 -4.98
CA SER A 112 12.16 -3.29 -4.46
C SER A 112 12.31 -3.60 -2.97
N GLU A 113 13.49 -3.31 -2.41
CA GLU A 113 13.73 -3.44 -0.97
C GLU A 113 12.79 -2.54 -0.15
N ASP A 114 12.60 -1.28 -0.56
CA ASP A 114 11.67 -0.36 0.12
C ASP A 114 10.22 -0.83 0.02
N SER A 115 9.82 -1.41 -1.12
CA SER A 115 8.52 -2.07 -1.27
C SER A 115 8.35 -3.24 -0.31
N ALA A 116 9.39 -4.05 -0.12
CA ALA A 116 9.37 -5.15 0.84
C ALA A 116 9.35 -4.67 2.30
N LEU A 117 9.97 -3.52 2.61
CA LEU A 117 9.84 -2.88 3.93
C LEU A 117 8.40 -2.43 4.19
N LEU A 118 7.78 -1.74 3.23
CA LEU A 118 6.38 -1.33 3.31
C LEU A 118 5.46 -2.53 3.52
N GLY A 119 5.62 -3.58 2.72
CA GLY A 119 4.83 -4.80 2.84
C GLY A 119 4.92 -5.44 4.22
N ARG A 120 6.13 -5.56 4.80
CA ARG A 120 6.33 -6.09 6.14
C ARG A 120 5.70 -5.22 7.23
N LEU A 121 5.86 -3.90 7.14
CA LEU A 121 5.26 -2.97 8.09
C LEU A 121 3.73 -3.00 8.04
N LEU A 122 3.14 -3.06 6.85
CA LEU A 122 1.70 -3.21 6.68
C LEU A 122 1.18 -4.54 7.26
N ALA A 123 1.89 -5.63 7.03
CA ALA A 123 1.51 -6.93 7.60
C ALA A 123 1.55 -6.91 9.13
N GLN A 124 2.56 -6.26 9.73
CA GLN A 124 2.65 -6.07 11.19
C GLN A 124 1.53 -5.19 11.71
N GLU A 125 1.24 -4.08 11.04
CA GLU A 125 0.20 -3.12 11.43
C GLU A 125 -1.21 -3.74 11.38
N LEU A 126 -1.49 -4.57 10.37
CA LEU A 126 -2.76 -5.27 10.27
C LEU A 126 -2.89 -6.42 11.28
N ALA A 127 -1.77 -7.04 11.68
CA ALA A 127 -1.78 -8.05 12.74
C ALA A 127 -1.90 -7.45 14.15
N ASN A 128 -1.33 -6.27 14.37
CA ASN A 128 -1.33 -5.56 15.65
C ASN A 128 -1.58 -4.06 15.41
N PRO A 129 -2.84 -3.66 15.25
CA PRO A 129 -3.21 -2.30 14.89
C PRO A 129 -2.70 -1.24 15.89
N SER A 130 -2.15 -0.16 15.36
CA SER A 130 -1.77 1.05 16.09
C SER A 130 -2.48 2.29 15.49
N PRO A 131 -2.35 3.48 16.07
CA PRO A 131 -2.88 4.71 15.47
C PRO A 131 -2.34 5.01 14.07
N ALA A 132 -1.24 4.37 13.66
CA ALA A 132 -0.73 4.48 12.29
C ALA A 132 -1.68 3.86 11.26
N LEU A 133 -2.48 2.85 11.64
CA LEU A 133 -3.44 2.21 10.73
C LEU A 133 -4.50 3.20 10.26
N ASP A 134 -5.01 4.06 11.15
CA ASP A 134 -6.02 5.06 10.79
C ASP A 134 -5.48 6.01 9.70
N ARG A 135 -4.23 6.44 9.85
CA ARG A 135 -3.55 7.28 8.83
C ARG A 135 -3.37 6.55 7.50
N LEU A 136 -2.96 5.29 7.53
CA LEU A 136 -2.83 4.47 6.32
C LEU A 136 -4.17 4.24 5.64
N VAL A 137 -5.23 4.02 6.40
CA VAL A 137 -6.59 3.87 5.85
C VAL A 137 -6.99 5.14 5.11
N GLU A 138 -6.82 6.32 5.69
CA GLU A 138 -7.22 7.57 5.04
C GLU A 138 -6.36 7.93 3.82
N VAL A 139 -5.04 7.79 3.94
CA VAL A 139 -4.11 8.27 2.90
C VAL A 139 -3.93 7.27 1.76
N VAL A 140 -4.00 5.96 2.04
CA VAL A 140 -3.70 4.90 1.07
C VAL A 140 -4.93 4.04 0.75
N THR A 141 -5.54 3.45 1.80
CA THR A 141 -6.53 2.39 1.59
C THR A 141 -7.82 2.93 1.00
N ARG A 142 -8.35 4.05 1.52
CA ARG A 142 -9.59 4.65 1.05
C ARG A 142 -9.53 5.12 -0.41
N PRO A 143 -8.52 5.86 -0.87
CA PRO A 143 -8.37 6.22 -2.29
C PRO A 143 -8.22 4.99 -3.20
N GLN A 144 -7.43 4.00 -2.79
CA GLN A 144 -7.22 2.78 -3.56
C GLN A 144 -8.50 1.96 -3.68
N PHE A 145 -9.23 1.79 -2.58
CA PHE A 145 -10.51 1.10 -2.58
C PHE A 145 -11.54 1.82 -3.47
N GLY A 146 -11.63 3.14 -3.39
CA GLY A 146 -12.54 3.94 -4.21
C GLY A 146 -12.30 3.76 -5.72
N GLN A 147 -11.04 3.78 -6.15
CA GLN A 147 -10.70 3.55 -7.56
C GLN A 147 -10.97 2.09 -8.01
N ALA A 148 -10.64 1.12 -7.15
CA ALA A 148 -10.96 -0.27 -7.44
C ALA A 148 -12.47 -0.50 -7.54
N ALA A 149 -13.25 0.10 -6.62
CA ALA A 149 -14.69 0.02 -6.60
C ALA A 149 -15.34 0.64 -7.85
N ALA A 150 -14.82 1.79 -8.31
CA ALA A 150 -15.28 2.41 -9.54
C ALA A 150 -15.06 1.49 -10.77
N LEU A 151 -13.89 0.88 -10.87
CA LEU A 151 -13.56 -0.05 -11.95
C LEU A 151 -14.41 -1.34 -11.88
N VAL A 152 -14.61 -1.89 -10.68
CA VAL A 152 -15.47 -3.05 -10.44
C VAL A 152 -16.92 -2.72 -10.81
N SER A 153 -17.42 -1.56 -10.42
CA SER A 153 -18.78 -1.09 -10.78
C SER A 153 -18.97 -0.99 -12.29
N GLU A 154 -17.95 -0.51 -13.02
CA GLU A 154 -17.97 -0.45 -14.48
C GLU A 154 -18.09 -1.87 -15.11
N VAL A 155 -17.34 -2.85 -14.57
CA VAL A 155 -17.37 -4.24 -15.04
C VAL A 155 -18.70 -4.92 -14.77
N LEU A 156 -19.25 -4.70 -13.57
CA LEU A 156 -20.54 -5.26 -13.16
C LEU A 156 -21.71 -4.70 -13.98
N GLY A 157 -21.61 -3.44 -14.40
CA GLY A 157 -22.70 -2.73 -15.09
C GLY A 157 -23.78 -2.20 -14.14
N PRO A 158 -24.84 -1.62 -14.70
CA PRO A 158 -25.89 -0.96 -13.92
C PRO A 158 -26.71 -1.96 -13.08
N GLY A 159 -27.35 -1.45 -12.02
CA GLY A 159 -28.27 -2.21 -11.15
C GLY A 159 -27.64 -2.88 -9.95
N HIS A 160 -26.32 -2.95 -9.84
CA HIS A 160 -25.66 -3.51 -8.66
C HIS A 160 -25.54 -2.47 -7.54
N GLY A 161 -26.06 -2.79 -6.35
CA GLY A 161 -25.99 -1.92 -5.16
C GLY A 161 -24.58 -1.83 -4.56
N PRO A 162 -24.34 -0.82 -3.67
CA PRO A 162 -23.04 -0.54 -3.09
C PRO A 162 -22.45 -1.73 -2.33
N GLU A 163 -23.26 -2.55 -1.70
CA GLU A 163 -22.83 -3.75 -0.98
C GLU A 163 -22.20 -4.77 -1.93
N ARG A 164 -22.82 -5.03 -3.07
CA ARG A 164 -22.31 -5.96 -4.08
C ARG A 164 -20.98 -5.46 -4.66
N ILE A 165 -20.91 -4.17 -4.98
CA ILE A 165 -19.68 -3.54 -5.46
C ILE A 165 -18.58 -3.69 -4.42
N ARG A 166 -18.87 -3.45 -3.14
CA ARG A 166 -17.92 -3.60 -2.03
C ARG A 166 -17.39 -5.03 -1.93
N GLN A 167 -18.26 -6.04 -1.93
CA GLN A 167 -17.89 -7.45 -1.85
C GLN A 167 -16.99 -7.86 -3.03
N CYS A 168 -17.38 -7.50 -4.24
CA CYS A 168 -16.61 -7.79 -5.44
C CYS A 168 -15.24 -7.09 -5.42
N THR A 169 -15.19 -5.83 -4.97
CA THR A 169 -13.92 -5.08 -4.81
C THR A 169 -12.99 -5.76 -3.82
N LEU A 170 -13.51 -6.17 -2.65
CA LEU A 170 -12.73 -6.91 -1.65
C LEU A 170 -12.23 -8.25 -2.19
N SER A 171 -13.02 -8.93 -3.02
CA SER A 171 -12.61 -10.18 -3.67
C SER A 171 -11.43 -9.97 -4.64
N VAL A 172 -11.42 -8.88 -5.39
CA VAL A 172 -10.30 -8.53 -6.28
C VAL A 172 -9.05 -8.17 -5.48
N LEU A 173 -9.18 -7.24 -4.53
CA LEU A 173 -8.04 -6.76 -3.74
C LEU A 173 -7.48 -7.85 -2.81
N GLY A 174 -8.35 -8.69 -2.24
CA GLY A 174 -7.98 -9.79 -1.36
C GLY A 174 -7.03 -10.79 -2.00
N GLN A 175 -7.17 -11.05 -3.30
CA GLN A 175 -6.24 -11.91 -4.03
C GLN A 175 -4.80 -11.36 -4.01
N CYS A 176 -4.61 -10.05 -4.06
CA CYS A 176 -3.29 -9.44 -3.96
C CYS A 176 -2.71 -9.58 -2.54
N PHE A 177 -3.55 -9.40 -1.53
CA PHE A 177 -3.13 -9.49 -0.12
C PHE A 177 -2.71 -10.91 0.30
N VAL A 178 -3.25 -11.95 -0.32
CA VAL A 178 -2.80 -13.33 -0.08
C VAL A 178 -1.30 -13.46 -0.30
N TYR A 179 -0.76 -12.89 -1.38
CA TYR A 179 0.68 -12.95 -1.67
C TYR A 179 1.52 -12.16 -0.66
N LEU A 180 0.97 -11.11 -0.07
CA LEU A 180 1.64 -10.34 0.98
C LEU A 180 1.66 -11.09 2.31
N PHE A 181 0.48 -11.53 2.80
CA PHE A 181 0.36 -12.13 4.13
C PHE A 181 0.82 -13.58 4.20
N ALA A 182 0.55 -14.36 3.15
CA ALA A 182 0.94 -15.75 3.09
C ALA A 182 2.35 -15.98 2.53
N GLN A 183 3.08 -14.93 2.19
CA GLN A 183 4.42 -15.02 1.59
C GLN A 183 5.36 -16.00 2.33
N PRO A 184 5.44 -16.01 3.68
CA PRO A 184 6.28 -16.98 4.39
C PRO A 184 5.84 -18.42 4.22
N ALA A 185 4.54 -18.67 4.07
CA ALA A 185 3.99 -20.01 3.82
C ALA A 185 4.16 -20.40 2.36
N LEU A 186 3.85 -19.50 1.43
CA LEU A 186 3.98 -19.72 -0.01
C LEU A 186 5.43 -20.05 -0.42
N SER A 187 6.41 -19.36 0.16
CA SER A 187 7.83 -19.65 -0.09
C SER A 187 8.28 -21.04 0.39
N ARG A 188 7.59 -21.60 1.38
CA ARG A 188 7.86 -22.97 1.88
C ARG A 188 7.12 -24.02 1.06
N LEU A 189 5.87 -23.75 0.69
CA LEU A 189 5.06 -24.65 -0.14
C LEU A 189 5.62 -24.77 -1.56
N PHE A 190 6.13 -23.67 -2.09
CA PHE A 190 6.58 -23.55 -3.48
C PHE A 190 7.97 -22.90 -3.54
N PRO A 191 9.04 -23.61 -3.13
CA PRO A 191 10.39 -23.06 -3.15
C PRO A 191 10.80 -22.59 -4.54
N GLY A 192 11.28 -21.34 -4.64
CA GLY A 192 11.73 -20.73 -5.89
C GLY A 192 10.64 -20.11 -6.76
N LEU A 193 9.35 -20.35 -6.48
CA LEU A 193 8.24 -19.84 -7.30
C LEU A 193 7.89 -18.36 -7.00
N TYR A 194 8.11 -17.94 -5.73
CA TYR A 194 7.76 -16.61 -5.25
C TYR A 194 8.97 -15.80 -4.75
N ASN A 195 10.16 -16.11 -5.26
CA ASN A 195 11.37 -15.37 -4.93
C ASN A 195 12.35 -15.40 -6.13
N PRO A 196 12.37 -14.37 -6.98
CA PRO A 196 11.51 -13.18 -6.99
C PRO A 196 10.07 -13.49 -7.41
N VAL A 197 9.13 -12.61 -7.01
CA VAL A 197 7.71 -12.72 -7.40
C VAL A 197 7.56 -12.29 -8.87
N ASP A 198 6.93 -13.13 -9.70
CA ASP A 198 6.51 -12.73 -11.06
C ASP A 198 5.26 -11.84 -10.98
N ILE A 199 5.51 -10.54 -10.79
CA ILE A 199 4.45 -9.53 -10.65
C ILE A 199 3.56 -9.47 -11.88
N ASP A 200 4.15 -9.55 -13.08
CA ASP A 200 3.41 -9.43 -14.34
C ASP A 200 2.53 -10.66 -14.60
N GLY A 201 3.06 -11.85 -14.33
CA GLY A 201 2.29 -13.09 -14.44
C GLY A 201 1.12 -13.12 -13.45
N LEU A 202 1.36 -12.75 -12.20
CA LEU A 202 0.33 -12.66 -11.18
C LEU A 202 -0.73 -11.61 -11.50
N ALA A 203 -0.32 -10.43 -11.98
CA ALA A 203 -1.26 -9.37 -12.33
C ALA A 203 -2.21 -9.81 -13.46
N ARG A 204 -1.67 -10.43 -14.50
CA ARG A 204 -2.50 -11.00 -15.59
C ARG A 204 -3.44 -12.09 -15.08
N HIS A 205 -2.94 -13.00 -14.24
CA HIS A 205 -3.76 -14.07 -13.68
C HIS A 205 -4.91 -13.52 -12.85
N ILE A 206 -4.64 -12.67 -11.87
CA ILE A 206 -5.63 -12.08 -10.97
C ILE A 206 -6.65 -11.24 -11.76
N ALA A 207 -6.19 -10.43 -12.71
CA ALA A 207 -7.10 -9.61 -13.53
C ALA A 207 -8.07 -10.47 -14.36
N ARG A 208 -7.57 -11.50 -15.04
CA ARG A 208 -8.40 -12.40 -15.85
C ARG A 208 -9.39 -13.19 -15.00
N PHE A 209 -8.91 -13.76 -13.90
CA PHE A 209 -9.77 -14.52 -12.96
C PHE A 209 -10.86 -13.62 -12.37
N SER A 210 -10.50 -12.42 -11.92
CA SER A 210 -11.43 -11.45 -11.36
C SER A 210 -12.44 -10.99 -12.42
N LEU A 211 -12.00 -10.69 -13.64
CA LEU A 211 -12.89 -10.24 -14.71
C LEU A 211 -13.91 -11.31 -15.11
N ALA A 212 -13.50 -12.57 -15.19
CA ALA A 212 -14.41 -13.69 -15.44
C ALA A 212 -15.44 -13.83 -14.32
N GLY A 213 -15.00 -13.75 -13.05
CA GLY A 213 -15.89 -13.79 -11.90
C GLY A 213 -16.87 -12.62 -11.84
N LEU A 214 -16.40 -11.41 -12.08
CA LEU A 214 -17.25 -10.22 -12.10
C LEU A 214 -18.33 -10.26 -13.18
N ARG A 215 -17.99 -10.73 -14.38
CA ARG A 215 -18.95 -10.89 -15.48
C ARG A 215 -20.00 -11.98 -15.25
N ALA A 216 -19.68 -12.94 -14.38
CA ALA A 216 -20.60 -14.02 -14.00
C ALA A 216 -21.55 -13.64 -12.83
N VAL A 217 -21.36 -12.47 -12.21
CA VAL A 217 -22.25 -12.00 -11.13
C VAL A 217 -23.62 -11.68 -11.73
N PRO A 218 -24.71 -12.35 -11.29
CA PRO A 218 -26.03 -12.08 -11.83
C PRO A 218 -26.49 -10.67 -11.44
N PRO A 219 -27.25 -9.99 -12.29
CA PRO A 219 -27.92 -8.75 -11.92
C PRO A 219 -28.85 -8.99 -10.71
N PRO A 220 -29.10 -7.96 -9.90
CA PRO A 220 -29.98 -8.08 -8.74
C PRO A 220 -31.36 -8.54 -9.21
N ALA A 221 -32.02 -9.42 -8.45
CA ALA A 221 -33.40 -9.82 -8.70
C ALA A 221 -34.29 -8.57 -8.67
N ALA A 222 -35.23 -8.47 -9.60
CA ALA A 222 -36.20 -7.37 -9.62
C ALA A 222 -37.03 -7.45 -8.33
N GLY A 223 -36.65 -6.72 -7.29
CA GLY A 223 -37.29 -6.71 -5.97
C GLY A 223 -36.39 -6.39 -4.78
N ASP A 224 -35.08 -6.43 -4.92
CA ASP A 224 -34.11 -6.17 -3.80
C ASP A 224 -33.73 -4.68 -3.64
N SER A 225 -34.60 -3.78 -4.00
CA SER A 225 -34.45 -2.35 -3.75
C SER A 225 -35.12 -2.01 -2.42
N SER A 226 -34.42 -2.22 -1.29
CA SER A 226 -34.82 -1.71 0.04
C SER A 226 -33.65 -1.04 0.72
#